data_d51a788a57b26441eebb4d1f02b88b47
#
_entry.id   d51a788a57b26441eebb4d1f02b88b47
#
_cell.length_a   1.000
_cell.length_b   1.000
_cell.length_c   1.000
_cell.angle_alpha   90.00
_cell.angle_beta   90.00
_cell.angle_gamma   90.00
#
_symmetry.space_group_name_H-M   'P 1'
#
loop_
_entity.id
_entity.type
_entity.pdbx_description
1 polymer ?
#
loop_
_entity_poly.entity_id
_entity_poly.type
_entity_poly.pdbx_seq_one_letter_code
_entity_poly.pdbx_strand_id
1 'polypeptide(L)'
;KNIELILHASSNPQFLLVNQLEKLGKKQYMIVHGAEFNIINSIPVLKKILRKSFNALEKIFTVSFFTARKLEDISETEIVLIGAGVEPNEYTKDYSTKDNLTVGVASRFVSRKKIDWVIDALHELKMDGVNVDLKIFGYGKLEKYLKKLSQVSSPNIEFYSDEEEHSLSNFYKELDIFVMPAKSRFFGREFEGLGLVYLEAGSFGLPILVGS
;
A
#
# COMPACT_ATOMS: atom_id res chain seq x y z
N LYS A 1 -10.30 33.03 -13.42
CA LYS A 1 -10.48 32.39 -12.10
C LYS A 1 -9.26 32.73 -11.26
N ASN A 2 -9.46 33.30 -10.07
CA ASN A 2 -8.36 33.58 -9.15
C ASN A 2 -7.94 32.27 -8.47
N ILE A 3 -6.69 31.88 -8.66
CA ILE A 3 -6.07 30.78 -7.91
C ILE A 3 -5.56 31.35 -6.59
N GLU A 4 -6.00 30.83 -5.47
CA GLU A 4 -5.61 31.28 -4.14
C GLU A 4 -4.48 30.42 -3.57
N LEU A 5 -4.51 29.11 -3.84
CA LEU A 5 -3.51 28.16 -3.39
C LEU A 5 -3.26 27.07 -4.45
N ILE A 6 -2.15 26.36 -4.30
CA ILE A 6 -1.78 25.22 -5.14
C ILE A 6 -1.59 24.02 -4.21
N LEU A 7 -2.34 22.94 -4.45
CA LEU A 7 -2.16 21.66 -3.76
C LEU A 7 -1.58 20.62 -4.73
N HIS A 8 -0.38 20.16 -4.44
CA HIS A 8 0.25 19.04 -5.14
C HIS A 8 -0.22 17.73 -4.53
N ALA A 9 -0.96 16.93 -5.30
CA ALA A 9 -1.56 15.68 -4.81
C ALA A 9 -0.55 14.52 -4.63
N SER A 10 0.70 14.70 -5.06
CA SER A 10 1.79 13.73 -4.93
C SER A 10 3.13 14.44 -4.93
N SER A 11 4.16 13.83 -4.33
CA SER A 11 5.51 14.40 -4.35
C SER A 11 6.23 14.21 -5.69
N ASN A 12 6.01 13.11 -6.39
CA ASN A 12 6.74 12.75 -7.61
C ASN A 12 5.78 12.66 -8.82
N PRO A 13 6.01 13.38 -9.91
CA PRO A 13 7.15 14.30 -10.21
C PRO A 13 6.90 15.77 -9.79
N GLN A 14 5.81 16.07 -9.06
CA GLN A 14 5.33 17.43 -8.80
C GLN A 14 6.33 18.30 -8.03
N PHE A 15 7.27 17.71 -7.25
CA PHE A 15 8.32 18.47 -6.56
C PHE A 15 9.14 19.35 -7.53
N LEU A 16 9.27 18.95 -8.80
CA LEU A 16 9.97 19.74 -9.82
C LEU A 16 9.24 21.03 -10.18
N LEU A 17 7.92 21.04 -10.01
CA LEU A 17 7.08 22.21 -10.34
C LEU A 17 7.06 23.24 -9.23
N VAL A 18 7.27 22.85 -7.97
CA VAL A 18 7.16 23.75 -6.79
C VAL A 18 7.99 25.00 -6.98
N ASN A 19 9.29 24.87 -7.27
CA ASN A 19 10.18 26.02 -7.47
C ASN A 19 9.82 26.86 -8.72
N GLN A 20 9.22 26.26 -9.73
CA GLN A 20 8.79 27.00 -10.94
C GLN A 20 7.54 27.82 -10.67
N LEU A 21 6.64 27.30 -9.82
CA LEU A 21 5.38 27.95 -9.47
C LEU A 21 5.52 28.97 -8.31
N GLU A 22 6.65 28.97 -7.61
CA GLU A 22 6.96 29.92 -6.53
C GLU A 22 6.82 31.40 -7.01
N LYS A 23 7.24 31.66 -8.25
CA LYS A 23 7.11 32.99 -8.88
C LYS A 23 5.66 33.48 -9.05
N LEU A 24 4.67 32.62 -8.91
CA LEU A 24 3.26 33.00 -8.93
C LEU A 24 2.82 33.64 -7.60
N GLY A 25 3.65 33.62 -6.57
CA GLY A 25 3.36 34.20 -5.25
C GLY A 25 2.17 33.53 -4.55
N LYS A 26 1.88 32.27 -4.87
CA LYS A 26 0.77 31.52 -4.29
C LYS A 26 1.27 30.53 -3.25
N LYS A 27 0.48 30.34 -2.19
CA LYS A 27 0.75 29.32 -1.18
C LYS A 27 0.72 27.93 -1.82
N GLN A 28 1.73 27.13 -1.55
CA GLN A 28 1.85 25.78 -2.09
C GLN A 28 1.86 24.76 -0.97
N TYR A 29 1.10 23.69 -1.17
CA TYR A 29 0.96 22.57 -0.26
C TYR A 29 1.21 21.27 -1.02
N MET A 30 1.62 20.20 -0.33
CA MET A 30 1.86 18.91 -0.96
C MET A 30 1.36 17.76 -0.09
N ILE A 31 0.77 16.75 -0.73
CA ILE A 31 0.45 15.48 -0.07
C ILE A 31 1.54 14.47 -0.46
N VAL A 32 2.12 13.82 0.55
CA VAL A 32 3.14 12.77 0.38
C VAL A 32 2.59 11.45 0.91
N HIS A 33 2.42 10.48 0.01
CA HIS A 33 1.80 9.19 0.34
C HIS A 33 2.78 8.14 0.85
N GLY A 34 4.09 8.30 0.65
CA GLY A 34 5.09 7.39 1.19
C GLY A 34 6.30 7.17 0.30
N ALA A 35 6.43 6.01 -0.33
CA ALA A 35 7.66 5.58 -0.99
C ALA A 35 8.11 6.41 -2.20
N GLU A 36 7.24 7.24 -2.77
CA GLU A 36 7.50 7.96 -4.02
C GLU A 36 8.66 8.94 -3.95
N PHE A 37 8.96 9.49 -2.76
CA PHE A 37 10.08 10.43 -2.61
C PHE A 37 11.41 9.75 -2.25
N ASN A 38 11.40 8.55 -1.70
CA ASN A 38 12.61 7.88 -1.21
C ASN A 38 13.62 7.53 -2.31
N ILE A 39 13.17 7.11 -3.46
CA ILE A 39 14.05 6.81 -4.60
C ILE A 39 14.77 8.08 -5.02
N ILE A 40 14.05 9.19 -5.10
CA ILE A 40 14.58 10.52 -5.45
C ILE A 40 15.59 10.99 -4.40
N ASN A 41 15.25 10.84 -3.11
CA ASN A 41 16.12 11.19 -1.99
C ASN A 41 17.44 10.39 -1.97
N SER A 42 17.50 9.26 -2.65
CA SER A 42 18.72 8.44 -2.76
C SER A 42 19.73 8.94 -3.77
N ILE A 43 19.36 9.88 -4.65
CA ILE A 43 20.21 10.44 -5.69
C ILE A 43 20.67 11.84 -5.25
N PRO A 44 21.96 12.10 -5.01
CA PRO A 44 22.44 13.33 -4.36
C PRO A 44 21.94 14.64 -5.00
N VAL A 45 21.95 14.71 -6.34
CA VAL A 45 21.49 15.89 -7.07
C VAL A 45 19.98 16.09 -6.91
N LEU A 46 19.20 15.02 -7.06
CA LEU A 46 17.74 15.06 -6.91
C LEU A 46 17.33 15.31 -5.46
N LYS A 47 18.08 14.79 -4.49
CA LYS A 47 17.89 15.08 -3.07
C LYS A 47 17.97 16.57 -2.77
N LYS A 48 18.95 17.26 -3.35
CA LYS A 48 19.10 18.72 -3.16
C LYS A 48 17.91 19.49 -3.74
N ILE A 49 17.43 19.10 -4.92
CA ILE A 49 16.27 19.70 -5.55
C ILE A 49 15.01 19.42 -4.73
N LEU A 50 14.82 18.17 -4.30
CA LEU A 50 13.68 17.75 -3.47
C LEU A 50 13.62 18.55 -2.17
N ARG A 51 14.74 18.67 -1.44
CA ARG A 51 14.85 19.45 -0.21
C ARG A 51 14.48 20.92 -0.44
N LYS A 52 15.02 21.52 -1.51
CA LYS A 52 14.69 22.92 -1.87
C LYS A 52 13.19 23.05 -2.14
N SER A 53 12.59 22.15 -2.91
CA SER A 53 11.17 22.18 -3.24
C SER A 53 10.30 21.99 -2.00
N PHE A 54 10.66 21.07 -1.11
CA PHE A 54 9.89 20.84 0.10
C PHE A 54 9.95 22.05 1.04
N ASN A 55 11.11 22.68 1.20
CA ASN A 55 11.27 23.88 2.03
C ASN A 55 10.59 25.14 1.44
N ALA A 56 10.16 25.12 0.19
CA ALA A 56 9.36 26.17 -0.45
C ALA A 56 7.84 25.99 -0.27
N LEU A 57 7.41 24.90 0.36
CA LEU A 57 6.00 24.64 0.66
C LEU A 57 5.59 25.29 1.99
N GLU A 58 4.34 25.69 2.11
CA GLU A 58 3.76 26.16 3.38
C GLU A 58 3.63 25.00 4.38
N LYS A 59 3.11 23.84 3.91
CA LYS A 59 2.98 22.62 4.69
C LYS A 59 3.07 21.39 3.80
N ILE A 60 3.48 20.27 4.40
CA ILE A 60 3.47 18.95 3.79
C ILE A 60 2.48 18.09 4.58
N PHE A 61 1.49 17.54 3.89
CA PHE A 61 0.56 16.56 4.45
C PHE A 61 1.05 15.15 4.20
N THR A 62 0.91 14.28 5.17
CA THR A 62 1.27 12.87 5.00
C THR A 62 0.28 11.94 5.69
N VAL A 63 0.22 10.70 5.20
CA VAL A 63 -0.78 9.71 5.63
C VAL A 63 -0.28 8.79 6.73
N SER A 64 1.02 8.78 7.05
CA SER A 64 1.56 7.88 8.07
C SER A 64 2.70 8.51 8.89
N PHE A 65 2.83 8.10 10.16
CA PHE A 65 3.94 8.47 11.03
C PHE A 65 5.30 8.08 10.45
N PHE A 66 5.37 6.93 9.79
CA PHE A 66 6.62 6.48 9.17
C PHE A 66 7.07 7.43 8.08
N THR A 67 6.13 7.87 7.22
CA THR A 67 6.41 8.86 6.17
C THR A 67 6.76 10.21 6.77
N ALA A 68 6.06 10.66 7.83
CA ALA A 68 6.36 11.92 8.53
C ALA A 68 7.81 11.97 9.01
N ARG A 69 8.27 10.97 9.75
CA ARG A 69 9.66 10.88 10.22
C ARG A 69 10.69 10.94 9.09
N LYS A 70 10.39 10.29 7.96
CA LYS A 70 11.27 10.35 6.78
C LYS A 70 11.32 11.73 6.14
N LEU A 71 10.23 12.48 6.19
CA LEU A 71 10.15 13.84 5.68
C LEU A 71 10.91 14.83 6.58
N GLU A 72 10.86 14.66 7.90
CA GLU A 72 11.63 15.45 8.87
C GLU A 72 13.14 15.40 8.64
N ASP A 73 13.66 14.26 8.13
CA ASP A 73 15.07 14.11 7.76
C ASP A 73 15.49 14.97 6.54
N ILE A 74 14.52 15.45 5.76
CA ILE A 74 14.81 16.12 4.47
C ILE A 74 14.17 17.49 4.32
N SER A 75 13.28 17.91 5.18
CA SER A 75 12.60 19.22 5.11
C SER A 75 12.42 19.80 6.50
N GLU A 76 12.51 21.15 6.54
CA GLU A 76 12.21 21.97 7.73
C GLU A 76 10.76 22.47 7.72
N THR A 77 10.02 22.20 6.64
CA THR A 77 8.62 22.58 6.49
C THR A 77 7.74 21.83 7.47
N GLU A 78 6.73 22.47 8.00
CA GLU A 78 5.73 21.86 8.88
C GLU A 78 5.10 20.64 8.21
N ILE A 79 5.17 19.49 8.90
CA ILE A 79 4.60 18.23 8.44
C ILE A 79 3.33 17.95 9.24
N VAL A 80 2.22 17.79 8.54
CA VAL A 80 0.92 17.51 9.15
C VAL A 80 0.49 16.10 8.82
N LEU A 81 0.31 15.29 9.86
CA LEU A 81 -0.24 13.95 9.72
C LEU A 81 -1.76 14.04 9.57
N ILE A 82 -2.26 13.72 8.38
CA ILE A 82 -3.71 13.71 8.09
C ILE A 82 -4.31 12.31 8.21
N GLY A 83 -3.46 11.26 8.24
CA GLY A 83 -3.91 9.88 8.19
C GLY A 83 -4.53 9.52 6.84
N ALA A 84 -5.19 8.39 6.83
CA ALA A 84 -6.12 7.98 5.77
C ALA A 84 -7.18 7.10 6.40
N GLY A 85 -8.35 7.02 5.78
CA GLY A 85 -9.46 6.24 6.27
C GLY A 85 -10.05 5.38 5.15
N VAL A 86 -10.91 4.49 5.54
CA VAL A 86 -11.80 3.72 4.68
C VAL A 86 -13.23 4.03 5.07
N GLU A 87 -14.15 3.90 4.15
CA GLU A 87 -15.56 4.06 4.48
C GLU A 87 -15.99 2.94 5.43
N PRO A 88 -16.70 3.26 6.52
CA PRO A 88 -17.26 2.24 7.38
C PRO A 88 -18.25 1.39 6.58
N ASN A 89 -18.29 0.09 6.85
CA ASN A 89 -19.33 -0.76 6.32
C ASN A 89 -20.08 -1.43 7.48
N GLU A 90 -21.33 -1.80 7.22
CA GLU A 90 -22.20 -2.45 8.20
C GLU A 90 -22.09 -3.98 8.19
N TYR A 91 -21.13 -4.52 7.43
CA TYR A 91 -20.94 -5.96 7.33
C TYR A 91 -20.44 -6.53 8.65
N THR A 92 -21.17 -7.51 9.17
CA THR A 92 -20.77 -8.27 10.34
C THR A 92 -20.33 -9.66 9.91
N LYS A 93 -19.06 -9.98 10.16
CA LYS A 93 -18.50 -11.29 9.85
C LYS A 93 -19.10 -12.35 10.77
N ASP A 94 -19.63 -13.41 10.18
CA ASP A 94 -19.99 -14.61 10.91
C ASP A 94 -18.73 -15.49 11.08
N TYR A 95 -18.35 -15.69 12.34
CA TYR A 95 -17.21 -16.55 12.73
C TYR A 95 -17.66 -17.95 13.16
N SER A 96 -18.82 -18.41 12.73
CA SER A 96 -19.21 -19.80 12.93
C SER A 96 -18.13 -20.74 12.40
N THR A 97 -17.97 -21.89 13.06
CA THR A 97 -16.96 -22.89 12.68
C THR A 97 -17.15 -23.37 11.26
N LYS A 98 -16.12 -23.18 10.44
CA LYS A 98 -16.05 -23.69 9.08
C LYS A 98 -15.04 -24.84 9.02
N ASP A 99 -15.29 -25.80 8.15
CA ASP A 99 -14.36 -26.90 7.92
C ASP A 99 -13.05 -26.44 7.28
N ASN A 100 -13.12 -25.42 6.41
CA ASN A 100 -11.96 -24.83 5.75
C ASN A 100 -11.93 -23.29 5.97
N LEU A 101 -10.74 -22.78 6.30
CA LEU A 101 -10.48 -21.34 6.36
C LEU A 101 -10.11 -20.81 4.99
N THR A 102 -10.59 -19.61 4.67
CA THR A 102 -10.24 -18.87 3.47
C THR A 102 -9.34 -17.69 3.83
N VAL A 103 -8.09 -17.76 3.38
CA VAL A 103 -7.11 -16.69 3.52
C VAL A 103 -7.14 -15.80 2.27
N GLY A 104 -7.00 -14.48 2.44
CA GLY A 104 -6.97 -13.55 1.31
C GLY A 104 -5.80 -12.61 1.30
N VAL A 105 -5.36 -12.28 0.09
CA VAL A 105 -4.35 -11.24 -0.19
C VAL A 105 -4.94 -10.27 -1.22
N ALA A 106 -4.91 -8.96 -0.94
CA ALA A 106 -5.30 -7.93 -1.90
C ALA A 106 -4.16 -6.93 -2.11
N SER A 107 -3.53 -6.92 -3.28
CA SER A 107 -2.46 -5.98 -3.58
C SER A 107 -2.03 -5.98 -5.04
N ARG A 108 -1.22 -4.99 -5.43
CA ARG A 108 -0.45 -5.08 -6.68
C ARG A 108 0.57 -6.21 -6.63
N PHE A 109 0.70 -6.99 -7.72
CA PHE A 109 1.64 -8.12 -7.79
C PHE A 109 3.07 -7.64 -8.06
N VAL A 110 3.71 -7.17 -6.99
CA VAL A 110 5.11 -6.69 -6.98
C VAL A 110 5.88 -7.37 -5.85
N SER A 111 7.19 -7.53 -6.03
CA SER A 111 8.01 -8.38 -5.14
C SER A 111 8.06 -7.93 -3.68
N ARG A 112 7.81 -6.65 -3.37
CA ARG A 112 7.74 -6.20 -1.97
C ARG A 112 6.51 -6.69 -1.22
N LYS A 113 5.45 -7.10 -1.92
CA LYS A 113 4.20 -7.59 -1.32
C LYS A 113 4.29 -9.04 -0.87
N LYS A 114 5.32 -9.76 -1.29
CA LYS A 114 5.62 -11.12 -0.80
C LYS A 114 4.45 -12.11 -0.88
N ILE A 115 3.68 -12.04 -1.96
CA ILE A 115 2.56 -12.98 -2.21
C ILE A 115 3.10 -14.40 -2.37
N ASP A 116 4.29 -14.55 -2.94
CA ASP A 116 5.05 -15.80 -3.02
C ASP A 116 5.19 -16.48 -1.65
N TRP A 117 5.49 -15.74 -0.60
CA TRP A 117 5.61 -16.29 0.76
C TRP A 117 4.27 -16.83 1.30
N VAL A 118 3.16 -16.22 0.92
CA VAL A 118 1.83 -16.71 1.34
C VAL A 118 1.53 -18.04 0.64
N ILE A 119 1.85 -18.14 -0.65
CA ILE A 119 1.68 -19.40 -1.42
C ILE A 119 2.56 -20.50 -0.83
N ASP A 120 3.82 -20.21 -0.52
CA ASP A 120 4.75 -21.18 0.07
C ASP A 120 4.28 -21.63 1.45
N ALA A 121 3.82 -20.71 2.31
CA ALA A 121 3.30 -21.03 3.64
C ALA A 121 2.05 -21.94 3.58
N LEU A 122 1.15 -21.72 2.60
CA LEU A 122 0.01 -22.59 2.42
C LEU A 122 0.43 -24.00 1.96
N HIS A 123 1.48 -24.10 1.15
CA HIS A 123 2.05 -25.38 0.77
C HIS A 123 2.57 -26.16 2.01
N GLU A 124 3.29 -25.47 2.91
CA GLU A 124 3.76 -26.06 4.17
C GLU A 124 2.60 -26.52 5.05
N LEU A 125 1.57 -25.68 5.25
CA LEU A 125 0.37 -26.04 6.02
C LEU A 125 -0.31 -27.30 5.45
N LYS A 126 -0.40 -27.41 4.14
CA LYS A 126 -0.98 -28.59 3.49
C LYS A 126 -0.15 -29.86 3.74
N MET A 127 1.18 -29.75 3.76
CA MET A 127 2.06 -30.88 4.12
C MET A 127 1.86 -31.33 5.57
N ASP A 128 1.49 -30.40 6.45
CA ASP A 128 1.13 -30.65 7.85
C ASP A 128 -0.33 -31.13 8.03
N GLY A 129 -1.07 -31.34 6.92
CA GLY A 129 -2.46 -31.82 6.94
C GLY A 129 -3.51 -30.73 7.21
N VAL A 130 -3.12 -29.45 7.21
CA VAL A 130 -4.04 -28.31 7.39
C VAL A 130 -4.46 -27.78 6.02
N ASN A 131 -5.75 -27.87 5.71
CA ASN A 131 -6.31 -27.37 4.47
C ASN A 131 -6.79 -25.93 4.64
N VAL A 132 -6.27 -25.02 3.79
CA VAL A 132 -6.63 -23.61 3.74
C VAL A 132 -6.79 -23.21 2.27
N ASP A 133 -7.87 -22.49 1.97
CA ASP A 133 -8.09 -21.90 0.66
C ASP A 133 -7.44 -20.53 0.57
N LEU A 134 -6.84 -20.17 -0.58
CA LEU A 134 -6.22 -18.87 -0.81
C LEU A 134 -6.92 -18.14 -1.95
N LYS A 135 -7.35 -16.92 -1.65
CA LYS A 135 -7.86 -15.97 -2.64
C LYS A 135 -6.89 -14.80 -2.80
N ILE A 136 -6.50 -14.51 -4.03
CA ILE A 136 -5.54 -13.44 -4.35
C ILE A 136 -6.20 -12.43 -5.27
N PHE A 137 -6.37 -11.21 -4.78
CA PHE A 137 -6.99 -10.12 -5.53
C PHE A 137 -5.93 -9.11 -6.00
N GLY A 138 -5.96 -8.75 -7.29
CA GLY A 138 -5.10 -7.73 -7.86
C GLY A 138 -4.45 -8.12 -9.18
N TYR A 139 -3.47 -7.34 -9.58
CA TYR A 139 -2.73 -7.51 -10.83
C TYR A 139 -1.31 -6.95 -10.73
N GLY A 140 -0.45 -7.29 -11.69
CA GLY A 140 0.89 -6.71 -11.76
C GLY A 140 1.94 -7.56 -12.42
N LYS A 141 3.19 -7.09 -12.39
CA LYS A 141 4.30 -7.69 -13.14
C LYS A 141 4.63 -9.13 -12.78
N LEU A 142 4.27 -9.56 -11.57
CA LEU A 142 4.53 -10.93 -11.09
C LEU A 142 3.37 -11.90 -11.34
N GLU A 143 2.30 -11.51 -12.00
CA GLU A 143 1.11 -12.33 -12.18
C GLU A 143 1.41 -13.71 -12.78
N LYS A 144 2.14 -13.74 -13.90
CA LYS A 144 2.53 -15.00 -14.56
C LYS A 144 3.37 -15.90 -13.65
N TYR A 145 4.26 -15.31 -12.86
CA TYR A 145 5.09 -16.03 -11.90
C TYR A 145 4.23 -16.62 -10.77
N LEU A 146 3.34 -15.83 -10.17
CA LEU A 146 2.48 -16.26 -9.08
C LEU A 146 1.50 -17.36 -9.52
N LYS A 147 0.88 -17.21 -10.70
CA LYS A 147 0.02 -18.25 -11.28
C LYS A 147 0.77 -19.55 -11.57
N LYS A 148 2.03 -19.47 -12.00
CA LYS A 148 2.87 -20.68 -12.18
C LYS A 148 3.22 -21.32 -10.83
N LEU A 149 3.58 -20.52 -9.83
CA LEU A 149 3.89 -21.01 -8.48
C LEU A 149 2.68 -21.72 -7.87
N SER A 150 1.48 -21.12 -7.98
CA SER A 150 0.25 -21.71 -7.44
C SER A 150 -0.08 -23.08 -8.01
N GLN A 151 0.17 -23.32 -9.30
CA GLN A 151 -0.08 -24.62 -9.94
C GLN A 151 0.75 -25.76 -9.35
N VAL A 152 1.93 -25.45 -8.82
CA VAL A 152 2.83 -26.45 -8.22
C VAL A 152 2.51 -26.65 -6.73
N SER A 153 2.08 -25.59 -6.05
CA SER A 153 1.99 -25.57 -4.59
C SER A 153 0.63 -26.03 -4.05
N SER A 154 -0.48 -25.63 -4.66
CA SER A 154 -1.81 -26.02 -4.16
C SER A 154 -2.90 -25.85 -5.22
N PRO A 155 -3.90 -26.76 -5.32
CA PRO A 155 -5.04 -26.60 -6.22
C PRO A 155 -6.06 -25.55 -5.75
N ASN A 156 -6.01 -25.11 -4.48
CA ASN A 156 -7.03 -24.24 -3.86
C ASN A 156 -6.58 -22.77 -3.83
N ILE A 157 -5.99 -22.27 -4.93
CA ILE A 157 -5.59 -20.88 -5.07
C ILE A 157 -6.35 -20.23 -6.22
N GLU A 158 -7.14 -19.23 -5.90
CA GLU A 158 -7.94 -18.47 -6.86
C GLU A 158 -7.39 -17.05 -7.02
N PHE A 159 -7.39 -16.55 -8.25
CA PHE A 159 -6.95 -15.18 -8.59
C PHE A 159 -8.13 -14.36 -9.09
N TYR A 160 -8.25 -13.15 -8.57
CA TYR A 160 -9.28 -12.17 -8.92
C TYR A 160 -8.66 -10.85 -9.35
N SER A 161 -9.35 -10.10 -10.20
CA SER A 161 -8.97 -8.74 -10.61
C SER A 161 -10.20 -7.84 -10.70
N ASP A 162 -10.00 -6.51 -10.72
CA ASP A 162 -11.07 -5.54 -10.91
C ASP A 162 -11.76 -5.62 -12.30
N GLU A 163 -11.16 -6.34 -13.24
CA GLU A 163 -11.73 -6.58 -14.58
C GLU A 163 -12.80 -7.68 -14.58
N GLU A 164 -12.87 -8.48 -13.53
CA GLU A 164 -13.87 -9.50 -13.32
C GLU A 164 -15.03 -8.89 -12.48
N GLU A 165 -16.24 -9.41 -12.57
CA GLU A 165 -17.43 -8.94 -11.83
C GLU A 165 -17.28 -8.98 -10.28
N HIS A 166 -16.11 -9.30 -9.79
CA HIS A 166 -15.79 -9.44 -8.37
C HIS A 166 -15.27 -8.11 -7.79
N SER A 167 -16.13 -7.41 -7.07
CA SER A 167 -15.69 -6.20 -6.36
C SER A 167 -14.77 -6.56 -5.19
N LEU A 168 -13.83 -5.67 -4.87
CA LEU A 168 -12.95 -5.82 -3.70
C LEU A 168 -13.75 -6.00 -2.38
N SER A 169 -14.93 -5.37 -2.29
CA SER A 169 -15.85 -5.54 -1.15
C SER A 169 -16.37 -6.98 -1.04
N ASN A 170 -16.78 -7.60 -2.14
CA ASN A 170 -17.21 -9.01 -2.13
C ASN A 170 -16.06 -9.94 -1.78
N PHE A 171 -14.87 -9.65 -2.31
CA PHE A 171 -13.66 -10.39 -1.96
C PHE A 171 -13.43 -10.41 -0.44
N TYR A 172 -13.46 -9.26 0.26
CA TYR A 172 -13.27 -9.23 1.72
C TYR A 172 -14.35 -10.02 2.49
N LYS A 173 -15.60 -10.04 2.04
CA LYS A 173 -16.68 -10.79 2.70
C LYS A 173 -16.45 -12.30 2.67
N GLU A 174 -15.77 -12.82 1.68
CA GLU A 174 -15.51 -14.25 1.50
C GLU A 174 -14.34 -14.76 2.35
N LEU A 175 -13.49 -13.87 2.86
CA LEU A 175 -12.31 -14.23 3.62
C LEU A 175 -12.61 -14.52 5.09
N ASP A 176 -11.79 -15.33 5.71
CA ASP A 176 -11.74 -15.52 7.17
C ASP A 176 -10.52 -14.84 7.79
N ILE A 177 -9.42 -14.71 7.03
CA ILE A 177 -8.17 -14.05 7.45
C ILE A 177 -7.63 -13.24 6.27
N PHE A 178 -7.20 -12.03 6.52
CA PHE A 178 -6.46 -11.23 5.55
C PHE A 178 -4.95 -11.26 5.84
N VAL A 179 -4.14 -11.52 4.82
CA VAL A 179 -2.68 -11.62 4.95
C VAL A 179 -2.01 -10.72 3.92
N MET A 180 -1.06 -9.90 4.33
CA MET A 180 -0.17 -9.21 3.41
C MET A 180 1.22 -9.03 4.04
N PRO A 181 2.17 -9.94 3.81
CA PRO A 181 3.50 -9.90 4.40
C PRO A 181 4.42 -8.91 3.65
N ALA A 182 3.98 -7.66 3.51
CA ALA A 182 4.76 -6.63 2.85
C ALA A 182 6.12 -6.45 3.54
N LYS A 183 7.20 -6.42 2.76
CA LYS A 183 8.56 -6.26 3.27
C LYS A 183 9.22 -5.03 2.67
N SER A 184 9.86 -4.25 3.52
CA SER A 184 10.72 -3.15 3.07
C SER A 184 11.91 -3.68 2.27
N ARG A 185 12.30 -3.01 1.19
CA ARG A 185 13.40 -3.39 0.30
C ARG A 185 14.42 -2.27 0.18
N PHE A 186 15.60 -2.61 -0.36
CA PHE A 186 16.67 -1.64 -0.61
C PHE A 186 17.01 -0.78 0.61
N PHE A 187 17.23 -1.42 1.77
CA PHE A 187 17.57 -0.75 3.03
C PHE A 187 16.51 0.29 3.47
N GLY A 188 15.22 -0.05 3.32
CA GLY A 188 14.12 0.83 3.70
C GLY A 188 13.79 1.94 2.69
N ARG A 189 14.36 1.88 1.48
CA ARG A 189 14.04 2.85 0.40
C ARG A 189 12.71 2.56 -0.28
N GLU A 190 12.29 1.30 -0.30
CA GLU A 190 10.97 0.87 -0.78
C GLU A 190 10.21 0.26 0.40
N PHE A 191 9.13 0.90 0.82
CA PHE A 191 8.32 0.48 1.96
C PHE A 191 6.82 0.66 1.68
N GLU A 192 5.99 0.08 2.54
CA GLU A 192 4.54 0.32 2.55
C GLU A 192 4.27 1.65 3.26
N GLY A 193 3.61 2.59 2.59
CA GLY A 193 3.32 3.92 3.16
C GLY A 193 2.32 3.86 4.31
N LEU A 194 1.14 3.31 4.06
CA LEU A 194 0.08 3.11 5.05
C LEU A 194 -0.55 1.72 4.94
N GLY A 195 -0.75 1.23 3.69
CA GLY A 195 -1.42 -0.04 3.45
C GLY A 195 -2.92 0.02 3.70
N LEU A 196 -3.65 0.82 2.92
CA LEU A 196 -5.12 0.97 3.02
C LEU A 196 -5.85 -0.36 3.06
N VAL A 197 -5.37 -1.38 2.36
CA VAL A 197 -5.96 -2.73 2.35
C VAL A 197 -6.06 -3.36 3.74
N TYR A 198 -5.20 -2.98 4.69
CA TYR A 198 -5.33 -3.44 6.09
C TYR A 198 -6.55 -2.79 6.77
N LEU A 199 -6.76 -1.49 6.53
CA LEU A 199 -7.92 -0.78 7.07
C LEU A 199 -9.21 -1.27 6.41
N GLU A 200 -9.16 -1.52 5.10
CA GLU A 200 -10.27 -2.10 4.34
C GLU A 200 -10.63 -3.47 4.91
N ALA A 201 -9.69 -4.41 4.98
CA ALA A 201 -9.94 -5.73 5.56
C ALA A 201 -10.45 -5.64 7.02
N GLY A 202 -9.88 -4.75 7.82
CA GLY A 202 -10.32 -4.50 9.21
C GLY A 202 -11.76 -3.97 9.29
N SER A 203 -12.21 -3.15 8.33
CA SER A 203 -13.58 -2.66 8.29
C SER A 203 -14.61 -3.78 8.04
N PHE A 204 -14.18 -4.90 7.45
CA PHE A 204 -14.98 -6.13 7.33
C PHE A 204 -14.85 -7.07 8.53
N GLY A 205 -14.17 -6.65 9.60
CA GLY A 205 -13.98 -7.47 10.80
C GLY A 205 -12.91 -8.57 10.66
N LEU A 206 -12.12 -8.59 9.58
CA LEU A 206 -11.15 -9.67 9.35
C LEU A 206 -9.96 -9.59 10.30
N PRO A 207 -9.50 -10.69 10.90
CA PRO A 207 -8.15 -10.81 11.45
C PRO A 207 -7.10 -10.52 10.39
N ILE A 208 -6.04 -9.77 10.76
CA ILE A 208 -5.05 -9.29 9.80
C ILE A 208 -3.67 -9.78 10.21
N LEU A 209 -2.98 -10.48 9.31
CA LEU A 209 -1.58 -10.84 9.43
C LEU A 209 -0.72 -9.90 8.58
N VAL A 210 0.22 -9.22 9.22
CA VAL A 210 1.12 -8.24 8.59
C VAL A 210 2.57 -8.72 8.64
N GLY A 211 3.35 -8.31 7.64
CA GLY A 211 4.81 -8.47 7.67
C GLY A 211 5.48 -7.41 8.55
N SER A 212 6.64 -7.75 9.07
CA SER A 212 7.51 -6.88 9.89
C SER A 212 8.68 -6.33 9.06
#